data_023398472c50374f0d35d8e5e927f04d
#
_entry.id   023398472c50374f0d35d8e5e927f04d
#
_cell.length_a   1.000
_cell.length_b   1.000
_cell.length_c   1.000
_cell.angle_alpha   90.00
_cell.angle_beta   90.00
_cell.angle_gamma   90.00
#
_symmetry.space_group_name_H-M   'P 1'
#
loop_
_entity.id
_entity.type
_entity.pdbx_description
1 polymer ?
#
loop_
_entity_poly.entity_id
_entity_poly.type
_entity_poly.pdbx_seq_one_letter_code
_entity_poly.pdbx_strand_id
1 'polypeptide(L)'
;MTVTRQAVGLVVCVAICFAAAGLGSLFARPVIGSWYSLLHKPPWTPPNWVFGPVWSALYLCMAIAAWLVWRRAGLSGAKLPLALFAIQLVFNVTWSGIFFGLRMPGVAFVEIVFLWLFILATTAAFWPFSRVAAWLMAPYLLWVTFAAALNYEFWRRNG
;
A
#
# COMPACT_ATOMS: atom_id res chain seq x y z
N MET A 1 7.93 -20.40 -18.42
CA MET A 1 7.76 -20.89 -17.03
C MET A 1 6.68 -21.98 -17.01
N THR A 2 6.88 -23.03 -16.21
CA THR A 2 5.85 -24.08 -16.00
C THR A 2 4.64 -23.53 -15.24
N VAL A 3 3.47 -24.15 -15.41
CA VAL A 3 2.21 -23.76 -14.69
C VAL A 3 2.42 -23.78 -13.18
N THR A 4 3.08 -24.81 -12.66
CA THR A 4 3.40 -24.95 -11.24
C THR A 4 4.23 -23.77 -10.72
N ARG A 5 5.28 -23.34 -11.46
CA ARG A 5 6.10 -22.20 -11.07
C ARG A 5 5.31 -20.88 -11.06
N GLN A 6 4.41 -20.72 -12.01
CA GLN A 6 3.54 -19.54 -12.07
C GLN A 6 2.57 -19.49 -10.87
N ALA A 7 1.96 -20.62 -10.52
CA ALA A 7 1.06 -20.73 -9.38
C ALA A 7 1.80 -20.43 -8.05
N VAL A 8 2.99 -21.01 -7.86
CA VAL A 8 3.83 -20.73 -6.68
C VAL A 8 4.20 -19.25 -6.63
N GLY A 9 4.58 -18.64 -7.75
CA GLY A 9 4.89 -17.21 -7.80
C GLY A 9 3.72 -16.32 -7.41
N LEU A 10 2.50 -16.65 -7.84
CA LEU A 10 1.29 -15.93 -7.43
C LEU A 10 1.05 -16.06 -5.92
N VAL A 11 1.13 -17.26 -5.38
CA VAL A 11 0.95 -17.52 -3.94
C VAL A 11 1.99 -16.72 -3.13
N VAL A 12 3.24 -16.68 -3.57
CA VAL A 12 4.30 -15.91 -2.91
C VAL A 12 4.00 -14.41 -2.94
N CYS A 13 3.58 -13.85 -4.09
CA CYS A 13 3.22 -12.44 -4.19
C CYS A 13 2.03 -12.10 -3.27
N VAL A 14 1.01 -12.94 -3.24
CA VAL A 14 -0.14 -12.78 -2.33
C VAL A 14 0.30 -12.84 -0.88
N ALA A 15 1.11 -13.83 -0.50
CA ALA A 15 1.62 -13.98 0.86
C ALA A 15 2.42 -12.75 1.32
N ILE A 16 3.30 -12.21 0.48
CA ILE A 16 4.10 -11.01 0.79
C ILE A 16 3.19 -9.80 0.99
N CYS A 17 2.24 -9.56 0.09
CA CYS A 17 1.33 -8.42 0.18
C CYS A 17 0.42 -8.50 1.41
N PHE A 18 -0.13 -9.67 1.71
CA PHE A 18 -0.98 -9.84 2.89
C PHE A 18 -0.19 -9.91 4.20
N ALA A 19 1.09 -10.30 4.18
CA ALA A 19 1.98 -10.12 5.32
C ALA A 19 2.18 -8.62 5.62
N ALA A 20 2.40 -7.78 4.60
CA ALA A 20 2.47 -6.32 4.77
C ALA A 20 1.15 -5.76 5.32
N ALA A 21 -0.01 -6.21 4.80
CA ALA A 21 -1.32 -5.84 5.33
C ALA A 21 -1.48 -6.21 6.81
N GLY A 22 -1.07 -7.42 7.18
CA GLY A 22 -1.09 -7.91 8.56
C GLY A 22 -0.22 -7.06 9.48
N LEU A 23 1.01 -6.77 9.09
CA LEU A 23 1.93 -5.92 9.85
C LEU A 23 1.35 -4.50 10.06
N GLY A 24 0.82 -3.87 9.01
CA GLY A 24 0.15 -2.57 9.14
C GLY A 24 -1.04 -2.60 10.09
N SER A 25 -1.85 -3.66 10.04
CA SER A 25 -3.01 -3.82 10.89
C SER A 25 -2.67 -4.02 12.38
N LEU A 26 -1.48 -4.56 12.71
CA LEU A 26 -1.01 -4.69 14.09
C LEU A 26 -0.84 -3.32 14.76
N PHE A 27 -0.48 -2.28 14.01
CA PHE A 27 -0.40 -0.91 14.55
C PHE A 27 -1.76 -0.24 14.66
N ALA A 28 -2.66 -0.49 13.70
CA ALA A 28 -3.95 0.20 13.63
C ALA A 28 -4.99 -0.37 14.63
N ARG A 29 -5.13 -1.69 14.71
CA ARG A 29 -6.16 -2.36 15.52
C ARG A 29 -6.22 -1.90 16.98
N PRO A 30 -5.10 -1.78 17.73
CA PRO A 30 -5.15 -1.41 19.15
C PRO A 30 -5.66 0.01 19.39
N VAL A 31 -5.57 0.91 18.40
CA VAL A 31 -5.81 2.35 18.59
C VAL A 31 -7.05 2.87 17.88
N ILE A 32 -7.68 2.08 17.00
CA ILE A 32 -8.88 2.51 16.25
C ILE A 32 -10.04 2.84 17.20
N GLY A 33 -10.27 2.03 18.22
CA GLY A 33 -11.34 2.23 19.20
C GLY A 33 -10.98 3.18 20.36
N SER A 34 -9.73 3.63 20.42
CA SER A 34 -9.24 4.51 21.49
C SER A 34 -8.72 5.85 20.90
N TRP A 35 -7.43 6.00 20.70
CA TRP A 35 -6.82 7.24 20.23
C TRP A 35 -7.43 7.75 18.92
N TYR A 36 -7.58 6.88 17.89
CA TYR A 36 -8.10 7.29 16.59
C TYR A 36 -9.56 7.76 16.66
N SER A 37 -10.35 7.19 17.58
CA SER A 37 -11.75 7.61 17.79
C SER A 37 -11.88 9.01 18.37
N LEU A 38 -10.86 9.49 19.09
CA LEU A 38 -10.84 10.80 19.75
C LEU A 38 -10.34 11.93 18.82
N LEU A 39 -9.78 11.61 17.65
CA LEU A 39 -9.30 12.61 16.72
C LEU A 39 -10.44 13.43 16.12
N HIS A 40 -10.20 14.73 15.93
CA HIS A 40 -11.07 15.61 15.17
C HIS A 40 -11.00 15.24 13.69
N LYS A 41 -12.03 14.58 13.19
CA LYS A 41 -12.08 14.03 11.83
C LYS A 41 -12.75 15.00 10.86
N PRO A 42 -12.28 15.11 9.61
CA PRO A 42 -13.04 15.82 8.59
C PRO A 42 -14.38 15.10 8.30
N PRO A 43 -15.44 15.83 7.91
CA PRO A 43 -16.78 15.24 7.71
C PRO A 43 -16.85 14.19 6.59
N TRP A 44 -15.88 14.19 5.70
CA TRP A 44 -15.75 13.23 4.59
C TRP A 44 -14.90 11.98 4.94
N THR A 45 -14.56 11.79 6.22
CA THR A 45 -13.84 10.58 6.68
C THR A 45 -14.73 9.35 6.47
N PRO A 46 -14.27 8.32 5.76
CA PRO A 46 -15.03 7.09 5.59
C PRO A 46 -15.28 6.38 6.93
N PRO A 47 -16.39 5.65 7.07
CA PRO A 47 -16.59 4.77 8.22
C PRO A 47 -15.46 3.74 8.35
N ASN A 48 -15.11 3.35 9.57
CA ASN A 48 -13.97 2.46 9.83
C ASN A 48 -14.07 1.12 9.08
N TRP A 49 -15.27 0.59 8.87
CA TRP A 49 -15.47 -0.68 8.19
C TRP A 49 -15.07 -0.67 6.69
N VAL A 50 -15.03 0.51 6.07
CA VAL A 50 -14.64 0.67 4.65
C VAL A 50 -13.17 0.33 4.41
N PHE A 51 -12.30 0.65 5.38
CA PHE A 51 -10.85 0.49 5.23
C PHE A 51 -10.43 -0.98 5.03
N GLY A 52 -11.04 -1.91 5.75
CA GLY A 52 -10.69 -3.33 5.65
C GLY A 52 -10.89 -3.90 4.24
N PRO A 53 -12.09 -3.87 3.68
CA PRO A 53 -12.36 -4.35 2.31
C PRO A 53 -11.55 -3.63 1.24
N VAL A 54 -11.41 -2.30 1.33
CA VAL A 54 -10.64 -1.51 0.35
C VAL A 54 -9.17 -1.93 0.36
N TRP A 55 -8.52 -1.97 1.52
CA TRP A 55 -7.12 -2.37 1.62
C TRP A 55 -6.90 -3.82 1.17
N SER A 56 -7.83 -4.74 1.50
CA SER A 56 -7.74 -6.12 1.04
C SER A 56 -7.78 -6.22 -0.48
N ALA A 57 -8.67 -5.49 -1.14
CA ALA A 57 -8.74 -5.42 -2.59
C ALA A 57 -7.47 -4.83 -3.20
N LEU A 58 -6.92 -3.75 -2.61
CA LEU A 58 -5.70 -3.10 -3.07
C LEU A 58 -4.48 -4.03 -2.95
N TYR A 59 -4.32 -4.73 -1.82
CA TYR A 59 -3.22 -5.69 -1.66
C TYR A 59 -3.32 -6.86 -2.64
N LEU A 60 -4.53 -7.32 -2.97
CA LEU A 60 -4.72 -8.34 -3.99
C LEU A 60 -4.33 -7.82 -5.39
N CYS A 61 -4.75 -6.60 -5.75
CA CYS A 61 -4.35 -5.97 -7.01
C CYS A 61 -2.82 -5.81 -7.10
N MET A 62 -2.17 -5.36 -6.03
CA MET A 62 -0.72 -5.24 -5.95
C MET A 62 -0.02 -6.59 -6.14
N ALA A 63 -0.50 -7.64 -5.48
CA ALA A 63 0.05 -8.99 -5.59
C ALA A 63 -0.03 -9.52 -7.03
N ILE A 64 -1.18 -9.36 -7.69
CA ILE A 64 -1.37 -9.76 -9.08
C ILE A 64 -0.47 -8.91 -10.00
N ALA A 65 -0.35 -7.60 -9.78
CA ALA A 65 0.50 -6.72 -10.56
C ALA A 65 1.99 -7.15 -10.50
N ALA A 66 2.52 -7.37 -9.30
CA ALA A 66 3.89 -7.85 -9.11
C ALA A 66 4.12 -9.23 -9.75
N TRP A 67 3.16 -10.15 -9.60
CA TRP A 67 3.22 -11.46 -10.23
C TRP A 67 3.22 -11.37 -11.76
N LEU A 68 2.43 -10.51 -12.37
CA LEU A 68 2.40 -10.32 -13.83
C LEU A 68 3.75 -9.84 -14.38
N VAL A 69 4.42 -8.93 -13.67
CA VAL A 69 5.75 -8.44 -14.03
C VAL A 69 6.80 -9.54 -13.87
N TRP A 70 6.80 -10.21 -12.71
CA TRP A 70 7.71 -11.33 -12.45
C TRP A 70 7.53 -12.47 -13.46
N ARG A 71 6.28 -12.81 -13.80
CA ARG A 71 5.97 -13.87 -14.78
C ARG A 71 6.57 -13.59 -16.16
N ARG A 72 6.65 -12.32 -16.56
CA ARG A 72 7.18 -11.92 -17.88
C ARG A 72 8.70 -11.90 -17.94
N ALA A 73 9.37 -11.39 -16.93
CA ALA A 73 10.79 -11.11 -16.97
C ALA A 73 11.64 -11.86 -15.92
N GLY A 74 10.99 -12.56 -14.98
CA GLY A 74 11.68 -13.19 -13.85
C GLY A 74 12.27 -12.16 -12.88
N LEU A 75 12.97 -12.64 -11.86
CA LEU A 75 13.63 -11.75 -10.88
C LEU A 75 14.80 -10.99 -11.51
N SER A 76 15.57 -11.64 -12.38
CA SER A 76 16.74 -11.02 -13.01
C SER A 76 16.39 -9.94 -14.02
N GLY A 77 15.34 -10.15 -14.81
CA GLY A 77 14.90 -9.19 -15.83
C GLY A 77 14.06 -8.03 -15.27
N ALA A 78 13.41 -8.21 -14.12
CA ALA A 78 12.56 -7.20 -13.50
C ALA A 78 13.09 -6.70 -12.15
N LYS A 79 14.42 -6.67 -11.95
CA LYS A 79 15.05 -6.28 -10.68
C LYS A 79 14.57 -4.91 -10.19
N LEU A 80 14.69 -3.87 -11.03
CA LEU A 80 14.33 -2.51 -10.65
C LEU A 80 12.81 -2.37 -10.35
N PRO A 81 11.89 -2.80 -11.24
CA PRO A 81 10.45 -2.74 -10.95
C PRO A 81 10.05 -3.46 -9.66
N LEU A 82 10.59 -4.65 -9.42
CA LEU A 82 10.29 -5.43 -8.22
C LEU A 82 10.94 -4.85 -6.96
N ALA A 83 12.13 -4.23 -7.08
CA ALA A 83 12.74 -3.50 -5.98
C ALA A 83 11.91 -2.27 -5.58
N LEU A 84 11.45 -1.47 -6.55
CA LEU A 84 10.55 -0.34 -6.30
C LEU A 84 9.25 -0.80 -5.65
N PHE A 85 8.70 -1.92 -6.10
CA PHE A 85 7.53 -2.54 -5.50
C PHE A 85 7.77 -2.95 -4.04
N ALA A 86 8.90 -3.56 -3.72
CA ALA A 86 9.25 -3.92 -2.35
C ALA A 86 9.43 -2.68 -1.47
N ILE A 87 10.09 -1.65 -1.97
CA ILE A 87 10.30 -0.39 -1.25
C ILE A 87 8.95 0.26 -0.90
N GLN A 88 8.01 0.37 -1.86
CA GLN A 88 6.71 0.96 -1.55
C GLN A 88 5.91 0.13 -0.54
N LEU A 89 6.05 -1.22 -0.50
CA LEU A 89 5.45 -2.05 0.55
C LEU A 89 6.03 -1.73 1.93
N VAL A 90 7.34 -1.52 2.02
CA VAL A 90 7.99 -1.10 3.28
C VAL A 90 7.44 0.25 3.73
N PHE A 91 7.37 1.25 2.85
CA PHE A 91 6.77 2.55 3.17
C PHE A 91 5.31 2.42 3.61
N ASN A 92 4.52 1.56 2.96
CA ASN A 92 3.13 1.31 3.34
C ASN A 92 2.98 0.82 4.80
N VAL A 93 3.81 -0.13 5.21
CA VAL A 93 3.84 -0.63 6.60
C VAL A 93 4.36 0.45 7.55
N THR A 94 5.41 1.16 7.16
CA THR A 94 6.03 2.23 7.95
C THR A 94 5.04 3.37 8.21
N TRP A 95 4.24 3.76 7.21
CA TRP A 95 3.18 4.75 7.40
C TRP A 95 2.21 4.34 8.51
N SER A 96 1.75 3.09 8.49
CA SER A 96 0.86 2.58 9.54
C SER A 96 1.52 2.62 10.92
N GLY A 97 2.81 2.29 11.00
CA GLY A 97 3.61 2.38 12.23
C GLY A 97 3.73 3.81 12.75
N ILE A 98 3.98 4.78 11.86
CA ILE A 98 4.12 6.19 12.25
C ILE A 98 2.76 6.79 12.63
N PHE A 99 1.73 6.59 11.78
CA PHE A 99 0.41 7.18 12.01
C PHE A 99 -0.28 6.61 13.23
N PHE A 100 -0.41 5.28 13.32
CA PHE A 100 -1.13 4.61 14.40
C PHE A 100 -0.22 4.22 15.57
N GLY A 101 0.98 3.71 15.31
CA GLY A 101 1.90 3.24 16.34
C GLY A 101 2.53 4.40 17.12
N LEU A 102 3.15 5.34 16.43
CA LEU A 102 3.76 6.52 17.05
C LEU A 102 2.77 7.67 17.28
N ARG A 103 1.59 7.62 16.67
CA ARG A 103 0.55 8.65 16.75
C ARG A 103 1.04 10.02 16.31
N MET A 104 1.83 10.07 15.23
CA MET A 104 2.45 11.28 14.69
C MET A 104 1.92 11.62 13.28
N PRO A 105 0.71 12.20 13.15
CA PRO A 105 0.09 12.46 11.84
C PRO A 105 0.92 13.36 10.93
N GLY A 106 1.67 14.32 11.50
CA GLY A 106 2.53 15.23 10.72
C GLY A 106 3.71 14.52 10.08
N VAL A 107 4.39 13.63 10.82
CA VAL A 107 5.49 12.81 10.30
C VAL A 107 4.95 11.79 9.29
N ALA A 108 3.79 11.19 9.59
CA ALA A 108 3.12 10.26 8.68
C ALA A 108 2.72 10.95 7.36
N PHE A 109 2.38 12.26 7.39
CA PHE A 109 2.09 13.01 6.17
C PHE A 109 3.33 13.16 5.28
N VAL A 110 4.49 13.42 5.84
CA VAL A 110 5.74 13.48 5.07
C VAL A 110 6.05 12.10 4.47
N GLU A 111 5.88 11.06 5.25
CA GLU A 111 6.15 9.68 4.82
C GLU A 111 5.21 9.23 3.70
N ILE A 112 3.90 9.51 3.77
CA ILE A 112 2.94 9.12 2.73
C ILE A 112 3.20 9.80 1.39
N VAL A 113 3.84 10.97 1.37
CA VAL A 113 4.30 11.61 0.13
C VAL A 113 5.39 10.76 -0.54
N PHE A 114 6.36 10.25 0.22
CA PHE A 114 7.35 9.32 -0.32
C PHE A 114 6.72 8.00 -0.77
N LEU A 115 5.81 7.44 0.01
CA LEU A 115 5.03 6.28 -0.38
C LEU A 115 4.34 6.51 -1.74
N TRP A 116 3.65 7.63 -1.91
CA TRP A 116 2.98 7.99 -3.15
C TRP A 116 3.93 8.05 -4.35
N LEU A 117 5.10 8.67 -4.16
CA LEU A 117 6.14 8.75 -5.20
C LEU A 117 6.66 7.35 -5.59
N PHE A 118 6.87 6.46 -4.62
CA PHE A 118 7.30 5.09 -4.90
C PHE A 118 6.20 4.25 -5.56
N ILE A 119 4.93 4.48 -5.25
CA ILE A 119 3.81 3.84 -5.97
C ILE A 119 3.80 4.31 -7.43
N LEU A 120 3.93 5.62 -7.67
CA LEU A 120 3.98 6.19 -9.01
C LEU A 120 5.16 5.63 -9.81
N ALA A 121 6.36 5.60 -9.21
CA ALA A 121 7.56 5.04 -9.82
C ALA A 121 7.40 3.55 -10.14
N THR A 122 6.80 2.78 -9.23
CA THR A 122 6.50 1.36 -9.45
C THR A 122 5.52 1.17 -10.61
N THR A 123 4.46 1.97 -10.66
CA THR A 123 3.45 1.94 -11.73
C THR A 123 4.09 2.22 -13.09
N ALA A 124 4.93 3.25 -13.16
CA ALA A 124 5.67 3.59 -14.38
C ALA A 124 6.65 2.48 -14.78
N ALA A 125 7.38 1.90 -13.81
CA ALA A 125 8.32 0.81 -14.05
C ALA A 125 7.65 -0.51 -14.47
N PHE A 126 6.38 -0.73 -14.07
CA PHE A 126 5.60 -1.90 -14.49
C PHE A 126 5.07 -1.79 -15.93
N TRP A 127 4.88 -0.58 -16.42
CA TRP A 127 4.28 -0.32 -17.74
C TRP A 127 4.95 -1.05 -18.90
N PRO A 128 6.30 -1.03 -19.07
CA PRO A 128 6.97 -1.74 -20.16
C PRO A 128 6.80 -3.26 -20.09
N PHE A 129 6.61 -3.81 -18.88
CA PHE A 129 6.46 -5.25 -18.68
C PHE A 129 5.01 -5.71 -18.84
N SER A 130 4.06 -4.96 -18.28
CA SER A 130 2.64 -5.29 -18.35
C SER A 130 1.77 -4.05 -18.10
N ARG A 131 1.07 -3.62 -19.13
CA ARG A 131 0.08 -2.53 -18.99
C ARG A 131 -1.02 -2.89 -17.98
N VAL A 132 -1.44 -4.15 -17.94
CA VAL A 132 -2.43 -4.64 -16.96
C VAL A 132 -1.89 -4.49 -15.53
N ALA A 133 -0.61 -4.83 -15.29
CA ALA A 133 0.01 -4.65 -13.97
C ALA A 133 0.04 -3.17 -13.56
N ALA A 134 0.39 -2.28 -14.49
CA ALA A 134 0.37 -0.84 -14.22
C ALA A 134 -1.04 -0.34 -13.90
N TRP A 135 -2.07 -0.76 -14.66
CA TRP A 135 -3.46 -0.41 -14.37
C TRP A 135 -3.97 -0.98 -13.04
N LEU A 136 -3.51 -2.15 -12.60
CA LEU A 136 -3.83 -2.71 -11.29
C LEU A 136 -3.24 -1.90 -10.13
N MET A 137 -2.18 -1.10 -10.38
CA MET A 137 -1.63 -0.17 -9.39
C MET A 137 -2.40 1.16 -9.32
N ALA A 138 -3.18 1.51 -10.33
CA ALA A 138 -3.90 2.79 -10.38
C ALA A 138 -4.91 2.99 -9.22
N PRO A 139 -5.76 2.02 -8.85
CA PRO A 139 -6.64 2.16 -7.69
C PRO A 139 -5.87 2.41 -6.39
N TYR A 140 -4.70 1.80 -6.23
CA TYR A 140 -3.85 2.00 -5.07
C TYR A 140 -3.27 3.43 -5.04
N LEU A 141 -2.79 3.94 -6.16
CA LEU A 141 -2.32 5.32 -6.27
C LEU A 141 -3.42 6.32 -5.93
N LEU A 142 -4.64 6.11 -6.44
CA LEU A 142 -5.80 6.94 -6.12
C LEU A 142 -6.18 6.89 -4.64
N TRP A 143 -6.18 5.68 -4.04
CA TRP A 143 -6.49 5.53 -2.63
C TRP A 143 -5.45 6.20 -1.72
N VAL A 144 -4.17 6.08 -2.04
CA VAL A 144 -3.10 6.74 -1.27
C VAL A 144 -3.15 8.25 -1.45
N THR A 145 -3.55 8.77 -2.62
CA THR A 145 -3.82 10.20 -2.82
C THR A 145 -4.93 10.68 -1.86
N PHE A 146 -6.02 9.94 -1.78
CA PHE A 146 -7.11 10.22 -0.83
C PHE A 146 -6.62 10.11 0.62
N ALA A 147 -5.87 9.05 0.96
CA ALA A 147 -5.33 8.85 2.29
C ALA A 147 -4.34 9.96 2.69
N ALA A 148 -3.55 10.49 1.77
CA ALA A 148 -2.66 11.61 2.02
C ALA A 148 -3.44 12.90 2.34
N ALA A 149 -4.51 13.18 1.60
CA ALA A 149 -5.40 14.31 1.90
C ALA A 149 -6.06 14.15 3.27
N LEU A 150 -6.52 12.93 3.61
CA LEU A 150 -7.11 12.62 4.90
C LEU A 150 -6.08 12.74 6.04
N ASN A 151 -4.85 12.26 5.84
CA ASN A 151 -3.75 12.38 6.79
C ASN A 151 -3.39 13.86 7.05
N TYR A 152 -3.33 14.69 5.99
CA TYR A 152 -3.11 16.12 6.13
C TYR A 152 -4.18 16.79 7.00
N GLU A 153 -5.47 16.48 6.79
CA GLU A 153 -6.56 17.00 7.59
C GLU A 153 -6.49 16.54 9.05
N PHE A 154 -6.11 15.28 9.30
CA PHE A 154 -5.87 14.82 10.67
C PHE A 154 -4.74 15.61 11.33
N TRP A 155 -3.62 15.82 10.64
CA TRP A 155 -2.53 16.63 11.16
C TRP A 155 -2.98 18.06 11.45
N ARG A 156 -3.61 18.73 10.48
CA ARG A 156 -4.06 20.12 10.62
C ARG A 156 -5.05 20.35 11.77
N ARG A 157 -5.90 19.36 12.06
CA ARG A 157 -6.96 19.48 13.06
C ARG A 157 -6.54 19.05 14.47
N ASN A 158 -5.47 18.25 14.60
CA ASN A 158 -5.10 17.62 15.88
C ASN A 158 -3.64 17.89 16.27
N GLY A 159 -2.84 18.51 15.45
CA GLY A 159 -1.45 18.78 15.69
C GLY A 159 -1.14 20.18 15.62
#